data_c60f2f000dc66688eb1f2268b83c7ff0
#
_entry.id   c60f2f000dc66688eb1f2268b83c7ff0
#
_cell.length_a   1.000
_cell.length_b   1.000
_cell.length_c   1.000
_cell.angle_alpha   90.00
_cell.angle_beta   90.00
_cell.angle_gamma   90.00
#
_symmetry.space_group_name_H-M   'P 1'
#
loop_
_entity.id
_entity.type
_entity.pdbx_description
1 polymer ?
#
loop_
_entity_poly.entity_id
_entity_poly.type
_entity_poly.pdbx_seq_one_letter_code
_entity_poly.pdbx_strand_id
1 'polypeptide(L)'
;LIYFLFVLSSAAAVAKPDSITVTRIGDAPIITPEMDTRMGGNIQGPSLIRVPDWVETPLGNYYLYFADHRGTYIRMAYADEITGPWNVHSPGSLKLEDSFFPTTCPPCSLAPGRTAPLYAHIASPDVHVREDLQQIVMYYHGRGEGRQLTRAAVSQDGINFEGREDELGPHYFRVIEHDDYFYAMSMPGSLLRSPDGLSRFEAGPQFFNADMRHSALLIRDNRLYVFFSQAGEQPERILLSTVELTEDWLEWTATEPVEVLRPEFDYEGANLPNEPSRRGYIDVRVNQLRDPAIYQEDGRTYLLYSVAGESGIAIAEVSFN
;
A
#
# COMPACT_ATOMS: atom_id res chain seq x y z
N LEU A 1 61.75 6.66 11.77
CA LEU A 1 60.86 5.52 11.45
C LEU A 1 59.40 6.03 11.47
N ILE A 2 58.80 6.15 10.29
CA ILE A 2 57.39 6.60 10.12
C ILE A 2 56.57 5.32 9.97
N TYR A 3 55.68 5.04 10.92
CA TYR A 3 54.69 3.96 10.82
C TYR A 3 53.50 4.46 10.05
N PHE A 4 53.23 3.87 8.89
CA PHE A 4 51.93 4.00 8.17
C PHE A 4 50.96 3.02 8.79
N LEU A 5 49.89 3.55 9.41
CA LEU A 5 48.75 2.78 9.83
C LEU A 5 47.85 2.59 8.59
N PHE A 6 47.78 1.37 8.06
CA PHE A 6 46.76 0.99 7.08
C PHE A 6 45.46 0.74 7.83
N VAL A 7 44.49 1.64 7.67
CA VAL A 7 43.10 1.40 8.06
C VAL A 7 42.45 0.54 6.94
N LEU A 8 42.30 -0.75 7.21
CA LEU A 8 41.51 -1.64 6.37
C LEU A 8 40.03 -1.28 6.59
N SER A 9 39.44 -0.53 5.67
CA SER A 9 38.00 -0.37 5.54
C SER A 9 37.40 -1.70 5.06
N SER A 10 36.79 -2.46 5.96
CA SER A 10 35.97 -3.58 5.57
C SER A 10 34.69 -3.02 4.94
N ALA A 11 34.57 -3.09 3.63
CA ALA A 11 33.29 -2.91 2.98
C ALA A 11 32.36 -4.02 3.48
N ALA A 12 31.34 -3.67 4.25
CA ALA A 12 30.27 -4.60 4.61
C ALA A 12 29.68 -5.13 3.30
N ALA A 13 29.66 -6.43 3.13
CA ALA A 13 29.00 -7.07 2.00
C ALA A 13 27.51 -6.72 2.10
N VAL A 14 26.98 -6.02 1.11
CA VAL A 14 25.54 -5.78 0.99
C VAL A 14 24.88 -7.15 0.90
N ALA A 15 24.08 -7.51 1.92
CA ALA A 15 23.37 -8.78 1.94
C ALA A 15 22.44 -8.82 0.72
N LYS A 16 22.47 -9.93 -0.04
CA LYS A 16 21.48 -10.15 -1.09
C LYS A 16 20.11 -10.33 -0.44
N PRO A 17 19.04 -9.76 -1.00
CA PRO A 17 17.70 -10.09 -0.55
C PRO A 17 17.47 -11.60 -0.65
N ASP A 18 16.71 -12.15 0.30
CA ASP A 18 16.33 -13.56 0.27
C ASP A 18 15.63 -13.88 -1.06
N SER A 19 15.91 -15.06 -1.61
CA SER A 19 15.20 -15.44 -2.81
C SER A 19 13.75 -15.76 -2.44
N ILE A 20 12.82 -15.05 -3.06
CA ILE A 20 11.39 -15.31 -2.90
C ILE A 20 10.81 -15.87 -4.20
N THR A 21 9.75 -16.67 -4.05
CA THR A 21 8.95 -17.14 -5.17
C THR A 21 7.53 -16.63 -5.00
N VAL A 22 6.96 -16.07 -6.06
CA VAL A 22 5.57 -15.61 -6.08
C VAL A 22 4.76 -16.50 -7.01
N THR A 23 3.72 -17.12 -6.46
CA THR A 23 2.79 -18.00 -7.18
C THR A 23 1.42 -17.37 -7.21
N ARG A 24 0.92 -17.02 -8.39
CA ARG A 24 -0.43 -16.46 -8.59
C ARG A 24 -1.49 -17.43 -8.14
N ILE A 25 -2.54 -16.93 -7.52
CA ILE A 25 -3.70 -17.72 -7.08
C ILE A 25 -4.87 -17.42 -8.02
N GLY A 26 -5.34 -18.44 -8.72
CA GLY A 26 -6.38 -18.29 -9.74
C GLY A 26 -5.86 -17.77 -11.08
N ASP A 27 -6.77 -17.65 -12.04
CA ASP A 27 -6.53 -17.27 -13.43
C ASP A 27 -7.20 -15.93 -13.82
N ALA A 28 -7.73 -15.22 -12.82
CA ALA A 28 -8.43 -13.94 -12.95
C ALA A 28 -8.24 -13.06 -11.71
N PRO A 29 -8.48 -11.74 -11.81
CA PRO A 29 -8.53 -10.87 -10.64
C PRO A 29 -9.66 -11.27 -9.68
N ILE A 30 -9.44 -11.06 -8.39
CA ILE A 30 -10.44 -11.30 -7.33
C ILE A 30 -11.44 -10.13 -7.20
N ILE A 31 -11.05 -8.92 -7.63
CA ILE A 31 -11.93 -7.75 -7.75
C ILE A 31 -11.83 -7.20 -9.17
N THR A 32 -12.98 -7.02 -9.81
CA THR A 32 -13.07 -6.45 -11.17
C THR A 32 -14.16 -5.37 -11.25
N PRO A 33 -14.10 -4.46 -12.22
CA PRO A 33 -15.12 -3.41 -12.41
C PRO A 33 -16.53 -3.95 -12.62
N GLU A 34 -16.67 -5.15 -13.19
CA GLU A 34 -17.95 -5.77 -13.53
C GLU A 34 -18.74 -6.26 -12.30
N MET A 35 -18.06 -6.43 -11.15
CA MET A 35 -18.70 -6.91 -9.92
C MET A 35 -19.74 -5.91 -9.39
N ASP A 36 -19.48 -4.61 -9.55
CA ASP A 36 -20.44 -3.55 -9.23
C ASP A 36 -20.15 -2.30 -10.08
N THR A 37 -21.04 -1.98 -10.99
CA THR A 37 -20.89 -0.83 -11.91
C THR A 37 -20.74 0.53 -11.21
N ARG A 38 -21.15 0.64 -9.95
CA ARG A 38 -20.98 1.85 -9.14
C ARG A 38 -19.54 2.12 -8.73
N MET A 39 -18.68 1.10 -8.76
CA MET A 39 -17.26 1.27 -8.46
C MET A 39 -16.50 2.03 -9.56
N GLY A 40 -16.99 2.03 -10.80
CA GLY A 40 -16.22 2.52 -11.94
C GLY A 40 -15.07 1.59 -12.32
N GLY A 41 -14.24 2.02 -13.24
CA GLY A 41 -13.16 1.19 -13.81
C GLY A 41 -11.80 1.33 -13.13
N ASN A 42 -11.62 2.30 -12.22
CA ASN A 42 -10.35 2.51 -11.51
C ASN A 42 -10.39 1.81 -10.16
N ILE A 43 -9.59 0.76 -9.98
CA ILE A 43 -9.54 -0.12 -8.80
C ILE A 43 -8.08 -0.31 -8.38
N GLN A 44 -7.72 0.19 -7.19
CA GLN A 44 -6.34 0.22 -6.73
C GLN A 44 -6.22 0.24 -5.20
N GLY A 45 -4.99 0.04 -4.69
CA GLY A 45 -4.63 0.20 -3.29
C GLY A 45 -5.32 -0.78 -2.36
N PRO A 46 -5.18 -2.11 -2.59
CA PRO A 46 -5.79 -3.12 -1.74
C PRO A 46 -5.25 -3.09 -0.31
N SER A 47 -6.10 -3.44 0.66
CA SER A 47 -5.72 -3.78 2.03
C SER A 47 -6.70 -4.82 2.57
N LEU A 48 -6.18 -5.94 3.06
CA LEU A 48 -6.95 -7.10 3.47
C LEU A 48 -6.80 -7.34 4.97
N ILE A 49 -7.92 -7.61 5.63
CA ILE A 49 -7.92 -8.10 7.02
C ILE A 49 -8.78 -9.35 7.14
N ARG A 50 -8.43 -10.22 8.10
CA ARG A 50 -9.38 -11.14 8.70
C ARG A 50 -10.25 -10.34 9.67
N VAL A 51 -11.56 -10.57 9.63
CA VAL A 51 -12.49 -9.93 10.57
C VAL A 51 -12.26 -10.49 11.96
N PRO A 52 -11.99 -9.63 12.98
CA PRO A 52 -11.71 -10.13 14.32
C PRO A 52 -12.95 -10.69 15.00
N ASP A 53 -12.74 -11.64 15.92
CA ASP A 53 -13.83 -12.40 16.59
C ASP A 53 -14.77 -11.54 17.44
N TRP A 54 -14.37 -10.31 17.82
CA TRP A 54 -15.26 -9.40 18.57
C TRP A 54 -16.33 -8.73 17.71
N VAL A 55 -16.25 -8.82 16.38
CA VAL A 55 -17.30 -8.29 15.49
C VAL A 55 -18.49 -9.24 15.52
N GLU A 56 -19.57 -8.82 16.15
CA GLU A 56 -20.71 -9.70 16.45
C GLU A 56 -21.46 -10.21 15.20
N THR A 57 -21.55 -9.42 14.13
CA THR A 57 -22.31 -9.73 12.91
C THR A 57 -21.51 -9.39 11.65
N PRO A 58 -20.41 -10.12 11.38
CA PRO A 58 -19.60 -9.86 10.21
C PRO A 58 -20.34 -10.23 8.92
N LEU A 59 -20.02 -9.53 7.83
CA LEU A 59 -20.53 -9.86 6.48
C LEU A 59 -19.83 -11.09 5.88
N GLY A 60 -18.64 -11.42 6.37
CA GLY A 60 -17.82 -12.55 5.97
C GLY A 60 -16.57 -12.61 6.83
N ASN A 61 -15.72 -13.61 6.65
CA ASN A 61 -14.49 -13.80 7.43
C ASN A 61 -13.37 -12.82 7.06
N TYR A 62 -13.42 -12.26 5.84
CA TYR A 62 -12.40 -11.35 5.30
C TYR A 62 -13.05 -10.09 4.76
N TYR A 63 -12.39 -8.95 5.01
CA TYR A 63 -12.71 -7.66 4.43
C TYR A 63 -11.53 -7.15 3.61
N LEU A 64 -11.81 -6.81 2.36
CA LEU A 64 -10.86 -6.23 1.41
C LEU A 64 -11.25 -4.78 1.12
N TYR A 65 -10.40 -3.85 1.51
CA TYR A 65 -10.58 -2.42 1.26
C TYR A 65 -9.76 -2.02 0.04
N PHE A 66 -10.29 -1.09 -0.74
CA PHE A 66 -9.63 -0.57 -1.94
C PHE A 66 -10.23 0.78 -2.35
N ALA A 67 -9.69 1.43 -3.37
CA ALA A 67 -10.12 2.76 -3.75
C ALA A 67 -10.18 2.98 -5.26
N ASP A 68 -10.77 4.10 -5.65
CA ASP A 68 -10.52 4.81 -6.91
C ASP A 68 -9.52 5.93 -6.63
N HIS A 69 -8.60 6.16 -7.52
CA HIS A 69 -7.58 7.20 -7.38
C HIS A 69 -8.17 8.62 -7.23
N ARG A 70 -9.41 8.81 -7.70
CA ARG A 70 -10.18 10.06 -7.59
C ARG A 70 -11.48 9.86 -6.79
N GLY A 71 -11.51 8.78 -5.99
CA GLY A 71 -12.70 8.35 -5.30
C GLY A 71 -13.13 9.29 -4.18
N THR A 72 -14.43 9.33 -3.96
CA THR A 72 -15.05 10.06 -2.84
C THR A 72 -15.43 9.16 -1.69
N TYR A 73 -15.00 7.89 -1.72
CA TYR A 73 -15.19 6.94 -0.64
C TYR A 73 -14.18 5.79 -0.74
N ILE A 74 -13.87 5.15 0.37
CA ILE A 74 -13.13 3.90 0.41
C ILE A 74 -14.13 2.77 0.15
N ARG A 75 -13.81 1.92 -0.83
CA ARG A 75 -14.59 0.75 -1.22
C ARG A 75 -14.26 -0.42 -0.33
N MET A 76 -15.17 -1.36 -0.25
CA MET A 76 -15.03 -2.58 0.51
C MET A 76 -15.68 -3.76 -0.21
N ALA A 77 -15.04 -4.92 -0.11
CA ALA A 77 -15.62 -6.21 -0.44
C ALA A 77 -15.42 -7.18 0.73
N TYR A 78 -16.24 -8.24 0.79
CA TYR A 78 -16.16 -9.25 1.82
C TYR A 78 -16.29 -10.65 1.23
N ALA A 79 -15.71 -11.64 1.91
CA ALA A 79 -15.77 -13.05 1.54
C ALA A 79 -15.60 -13.95 2.77
N ASP A 80 -15.98 -15.22 2.65
CA ASP A 80 -15.71 -16.23 3.68
C ASP A 80 -14.34 -16.89 3.50
N GLU A 81 -13.78 -16.84 2.28
CA GLU A 81 -12.46 -17.38 1.94
C GLU A 81 -11.60 -16.28 1.32
N ILE A 82 -10.29 -16.33 1.58
CA ILE A 82 -9.33 -15.31 1.11
C ILE A 82 -9.27 -15.19 -0.43
N THR A 83 -9.58 -16.28 -1.12
CA THR A 83 -9.64 -16.33 -2.58
C THR A 83 -11.02 -15.97 -3.16
N GLY A 84 -11.99 -15.67 -2.29
CA GLY A 84 -13.39 -15.39 -2.66
C GLY A 84 -14.28 -16.64 -2.70
N PRO A 85 -15.47 -16.55 -3.31
CA PRO A 85 -15.96 -15.41 -4.09
C PRO A 85 -16.17 -14.14 -3.26
N TRP A 86 -15.74 -13.00 -3.79
CA TRP A 86 -15.88 -11.70 -3.14
C TRP A 86 -17.21 -11.04 -3.49
N ASN A 87 -17.83 -10.42 -2.50
CA ASN A 87 -19.04 -9.61 -2.62
C ASN A 87 -18.73 -8.15 -2.32
N VAL A 88 -19.10 -7.25 -3.23
CA VAL A 88 -18.87 -5.82 -3.03
C VAL A 88 -19.89 -5.26 -2.04
N HIS A 89 -19.41 -4.61 -0.98
CA HIS A 89 -20.23 -3.82 -0.07
C HIS A 89 -20.49 -2.44 -0.65
N SER A 90 -21.63 -2.26 -1.25
CA SER A 90 -21.98 -1.10 -2.07
C SER A 90 -21.82 0.28 -1.41
N PRO A 91 -22.14 0.48 -0.12
CA PRO A 91 -21.95 1.78 0.53
C PRO A 91 -20.47 2.17 0.69
N GLY A 92 -19.54 1.19 0.61
CA GLY A 92 -18.16 1.35 1.03
C GLY A 92 -18.02 1.41 2.54
N SER A 93 -16.87 1.90 3.02
CA SER A 93 -16.54 1.90 4.45
C SER A 93 -16.27 3.29 5.04
N LEU A 94 -15.78 4.23 4.26
CA LEU A 94 -15.52 5.61 4.67
C LEU A 94 -15.84 6.55 3.51
N LYS A 95 -16.59 7.61 3.75
CA LYS A 95 -16.88 8.64 2.75
C LYS A 95 -15.96 9.85 2.91
N LEU A 96 -15.73 10.57 1.82
CA LEU A 96 -14.96 11.80 1.81
C LEU A 96 -15.53 12.86 2.77
N GLU A 97 -16.85 12.95 2.88
CA GLU A 97 -17.54 13.88 3.78
C GLU A 97 -17.27 13.60 5.27
N ASP A 98 -16.96 12.33 5.63
CA ASP A 98 -16.68 11.87 6.99
C ASP A 98 -15.16 11.74 7.27
N SER A 99 -14.30 12.16 6.32
CA SER A 99 -12.87 11.89 6.32
C SER A 99 -11.98 13.03 6.85
N PHE A 100 -12.57 14.15 7.25
CA PHE A 100 -11.87 15.39 7.58
C PHE A 100 -10.99 15.98 6.45
N PHE A 101 -11.15 15.48 5.22
CA PHE A 101 -10.59 16.12 4.03
C PHE A 101 -11.63 17.05 3.38
N PRO A 102 -11.19 18.14 2.70
CA PRO A 102 -12.08 18.99 1.94
C PRO A 102 -12.88 18.19 0.89
N THR A 103 -14.19 18.36 0.86
CA THR A 103 -15.10 17.72 -0.11
C THR A 103 -15.08 18.40 -1.49
N THR A 104 -14.52 19.62 -1.56
CA THR A 104 -14.34 20.36 -2.80
C THR A 104 -12.89 20.81 -2.91
N CYS A 105 -12.32 20.72 -4.10
CA CYS A 105 -11.09 21.48 -4.35
C CYS A 105 -11.44 22.97 -4.48
N PRO A 106 -10.70 23.89 -3.84
CA PRO A 106 -10.73 25.30 -4.20
C PRO A 106 -10.49 25.41 -5.72
N PRO A 107 -11.02 26.43 -6.44
CA PRO A 107 -10.84 26.56 -7.88
C PRO A 107 -9.35 26.39 -8.18
N CYS A 108 -9.05 25.21 -8.69
CA CYS A 108 -7.69 24.71 -8.75
C CYS A 108 -7.02 25.45 -9.89
N SER A 109 -6.32 26.47 -9.56
CA SER A 109 -5.23 26.91 -10.41
C SER A 109 -4.36 25.68 -10.64
N LEU A 110 -4.22 25.26 -11.89
CA LEU A 110 -3.22 24.27 -12.27
C LEU A 110 -1.90 24.73 -11.65
N ALA A 111 -1.39 24.00 -10.68
CA ALA A 111 -0.05 24.29 -10.17
C ALA A 111 0.90 24.32 -11.37
N PRO A 112 1.86 25.25 -11.44
CA PRO A 112 2.78 25.34 -12.56
C PRO A 112 3.36 23.97 -12.93
N GLY A 113 3.21 23.56 -14.19
CA GLY A 113 3.68 22.25 -14.69
C GLY A 113 2.69 21.09 -14.59
N ARG A 114 1.46 21.29 -14.11
CA ARG A 114 0.42 20.24 -14.12
C ARG A 114 -0.50 20.36 -15.32
N THR A 115 -0.82 19.22 -15.91
CA THR A 115 -1.72 19.11 -17.08
C THR A 115 -3.14 18.69 -16.72
N ALA A 116 -3.40 18.27 -15.46
CA ALA A 116 -4.71 17.81 -15.02
C ALA A 116 -5.20 18.62 -13.79
N PRO A 117 -6.51 18.87 -13.68
CA PRO A 117 -7.09 19.53 -12.52
C PRO A 117 -6.87 18.71 -11.25
N LEU A 118 -6.77 19.40 -10.12
CA LEU A 118 -6.80 18.77 -8.81
C LEU A 118 -8.26 18.36 -8.50
N TYR A 119 -8.44 17.33 -7.72
CA TYR A 119 -9.75 16.85 -7.27
C TYR A 119 -9.71 16.51 -5.78
N ALA A 120 -10.84 16.69 -5.11
CA ALA A 120 -11.04 16.22 -3.75
C ALA A 120 -11.21 14.69 -3.80
N HIS A 121 -10.51 13.98 -2.94
CA HIS A 121 -10.52 12.51 -2.93
C HIS A 121 -10.00 11.96 -1.61
N ILE A 122 -10.33 10.70 -1.35
CA ILE A 122 -9.65 9.82 -0.40
C ILE A 122 -9.31 8.51 -1.10
N ALA A 123 -8.15 7.94 -0.80
CA ALA A 123 -7.67 6.72 -1.47
C ALA A 123 -6.63 5.95 -0.66
N SER A 124 -6.22 4.80 -1.22
CA SER A 124 -5.13 3.93 -0.75
C SER A 124 -5.25 3.58 0.73
N PRO A 125 -6.33 2.89 1.12
CA PRO A 125 -6.50 2.43 2.49
C PRO A 125 -5.40 1.47 2.89
N ASP A 126 -4.99 1.53 4.17
CA ASP A 126 -4.14 0.57 4.83
C ASP A 126 -4.78 0.23 6.18
N VAL A 127 -5.33 -0.98 6.32
CA VAL A 127 -6.24 -1.33 7.39
C VAL A 127 -5.63 -2.38 8.30
N HIS A 128 -5.67 -2.14 9.60
CA HIS A 128 -5.08 -2.97 10.63
C HIS A 128 -6.07 -3.27 11.76
N VAL A 129 -6.04 -4.49 12.25
CA VAL A 129 -6.76 -4.89 13.46
C VAL A 129 -5.88 -4.58 14.66
N ARG A 130 -6.38 -3.76 15.59
CA ARG A 130 -5.74 -3.40 16.86
C ARG A 130 -6.45 -4.15 17.97
N GLU A 131 -5.93 -5.35 18.27
CA GLU A 131 -6.46 -6.23 19.31
C GLU A 131 -6.42 -5.59 20.69
N ASP A 132 -5.35 -4.84 20.97
CA ASP A 132 -5.14 -4.10 22.21
C ASP A 132 -6.19 -3.03 22.49
N LEU A 133 -6.76 -2.44 21.44
CA LEU A 133 -7.80 -1.41 21.50
C LEU A 133 -9.19 -1.95 21.18
N GLN A 134 -9.30 -3.21 20.71
CA GLN A 134 -10.49 -3.76 20.07
C GLN A 134 -11.06 -2.81 19.01
N GLN A 135 -10.20 -2.33 18.13
CA GLN A 135 -10.54 -1.42 17.05
C GLN A 135 -9.89 -1.87 15.73
N ILE A 136 -10.53 -1.52 14.64
CA ILE A 136 -9.97 -1.61 13.30
C ILE A 136 -9.58 -0.20 12.88
N VAL A 137 -8.30 0.00 12.56
CA VAL A 137 -7.72 1.28 12.18
C VAL A 137 -7.45 1.29 10.68
N MET A 138 -7.91 2.31 9.99
CA MET A 138 -7.63 2.56 8.57
C MET A 138 -6.78 3.82 8.44
N TYR A 139 -5.60 3.69 7.84
CA TYR A 139 -4.85 4.83 7.33
C TYR A 139 -5.28 5.08 5.89
N TYR A 140 -5.52 6.33 5.54
CA TYR A 140 -5.91 6.72 4.19
C TYR A 140 -5.36 8.10 3.87
N HIS A 141 -5.14 8.38 2.60
CA HIS A 141 -4.70 9.70 2.19
C HIS A 141 -5.79 10.45 1.47
N GLY A 142 -5.66 11.76 1.48
CA GLY A 142 -6.51 12.68 0.74
C GLY A 142 -5.79 13.99 0.47
N ARG A 143 -6.50 14.90 -0.15
CA ARG A 143 -5.97 16.22 -0.43
C ARG A 143 -6.36 17.21 0.67
N GLY A 144 -5.37 17.61 1.47
CA GLY A 144 -5.47 18.76 2.37
C GLY A 144 -5.16 20.08 1.65
N GLU A 145 -4.99 21.15 2.42
CA GLU A 145 -4.58 22.45 1.89
C GLU A 145 -3.16 22.41 1.31
N GLY A 146 -3.06 22.57 -0.01
CA GLY A 146 -1.79 22.66 -0.74
C GLY A 146 -1.03 21.35 -0.94
N ARG A 147 -1.34 20.25 -0.20
CA ARG A 147 -0.62 18.97 -0.29
C ARG A 147 -1.55 17.77 -0.05
N GLN A 148 -1.07 16.59 -0.41
CA GLN A 148 -1.66 15.33 0.04
C GLN A 148 -1.05 14.93 1.39
N LEU A 149 -1.85 14.35 2.27
CA LEU A 149 -1.42 13.89 3.57
C LEU A 149 -2.22 12.65 4.00
N THR A 150 -1.79 12.01 5.07
CA THR A 150 -2.44 10.83 5.65
C THR A 150 -3.16 11.19 6.94
N ARG A 151 -4.37 10.65 7.09
CA ARG A 151 -5.17 10.62 8.31
C ARG A 151 -5.50 9.19 8.69
N ALA A 152 -6.08 8.98 9.87
CA ALA A 152 -6.66 7.71 10.26
C ALA A 152 -8.18 7.80 10.41
N ALA A 153 -8.83 6.65 10.28
CA ALA A 153 -10.20 6.42 10.72
C ALA A 153 -10.25 5.15 11.58
N VAL A 154 -11.22 5.05 12.47
CA VAL A 154 -11.40 3.92 13.37
C VAL A 154 -12.78 3.32 13.23
N SER A 155 -12.90 2.00 13.46
CA SER A 155 -14.16 1.27 13.39
C SER A 155 -14.20 0.16 14.44
N GLN A 156 -15.40 -0.20 14.91
CA GLN A 156 -15.65 -1.36 15.74
C GLN A 156 -16.11 -2.58 14.94
N ASP A 157 -16.58 -2.38 13.71
CA ASP A 157 -17.17 -3.43 12.88
C ASP A 157 -16.42 -3.64 11.54
N GLY A 158 -15.45 -2.77 11.22
CA GLY A 158 -14.70 -2.78 9.95
C GLY A 158 -15.52 -2.32 8.75
N ILE A 159 -16.78 -1.91 8.96
CA ILE A 159 -17.69 -1.44 7.90
C ILE A 159 -17.87 0.06 8.00
N ASN A 160 -18.19 0.54 9.21
CA ASN A 160 -18.49 1.94 9.49
C ASN A 160 -17.27 2.58 10.16
N PHE A 161 -16.51 3.39 9.41
CA PHE A 161 -15.33 4.08 9.91
C PHE A 161 -15.65 5.54 10.26
N GLU A 162 -15.12 5.98 11.39
CA GLU A 162 -15.13 7.36 11.83
C GLU A 162 -13.75 7.98 11.60
N GLY A 163 -13.67 8.99 10.73
CA GLY A 163 -12.44 9.72 10.44
C GLY A 163 -11.90 10.45 11.67
N ARG A 164 -10.58 10.65 11.71
CA ARG A 164 -9.89 11.47 12.71
C ARG A 164 -9.30 12.71 12.07
N GLU A 165 -9.35 13.83 12.78
CA GLU A 165 -8.87 15.13 12.26
C GLU A 165 -7.34 15.22 12.20
N ASP A 166 -6.64 14.43 13.01
CA ASP A 166 -5.19 14.48 13.13
C ASP A 166 -4.47 14.20 11.80
N GLU A 167 -3.49 15.04 11.44
CA GLU A 167 -2.57 14.79 10.36
C GLU A 167 -1.41 13.91 10.82
N LEU A 168 -1.30 12.69 10.29
CA LEU A 168 -0.28 11.74 10.69
C LEU A 168 1.05 11.95 9.96
N GLY A 169 1.02 12.38 8.69
CA GLY A 169 2.22 12.59 7.90
C GLY A 169 1.94 12.72 6.40
N PRO A 170 2.96 12.49 5.54
CA PRO A 170 2.82 12.48 4.08
C PRO A 170 1.81 11.43 3.61
N HIS A 171 1.44 11.47 2.32
CA HIS A 171 0.46 10.57 1.73
C HIS A 171 0.99 9.15 1.49
N TYR A 172 0.07 8.19 1.32
CA TYR A 172 0.34 6.77 1.02
C TYR A 172 1.07 6.02 2.15
N PHE A 173 0.53 6.04 3.35
CA PHE A 173 1.06 5.20 4.43
C PHE A 173 0.81 3.71 4.14
N ARG A 174 1.82 2.91 4.43
CA ARG A 174 1.76 1.51 4.78
C ARG A 174 2.40 1.35 6.13
N VAL A 175 1.66 0.83 7.10
CA VAL A 175 2.06 0.83 8.51
C VAL A 175 2.41 -0.59 8.94
N ILE A 176 3.38 -0.71 9.82
CA ILE A 176 3.75 -1.97 10.46
C ILE A 176 4.20 -1.70 11.90
N GLU A 177 3.88 -2.59 12.81
CA GLU A 177 4.31 -2.54 14.21
C GLU A 177 5.61 -3.30 14.39
N HIS A 178 6.55 -2.71 15.13
CA HIS A 178 7.82 -3.31 15.51
C HIS A 178 8.40 -2.64 16.75
N ASP A 179 8.84 -3.45 17.74
CA ASP A 179 9.53 -2.99 18.96
C ASP A 179 8.82 -1.80 19.66
N ASP A 180 7.56 -1.97 19.99
CA ASP A 180 6.70 -0.97 20.66
C ASP A 180 6.46 0.33 19.86
N TYR A 181 6.78 0.34 18.55
CA TYR A 181 6.53 1.46 17.66
C TYR A 181 5.75 1.06 16.41
N PHE A 182 5.08 2.04 15.83
CA PHE A 182 4.45 1.95 14.52
C PHE A 182 5.32 2.66 13.50
N TYR A 183 5.77 1.93 12.50
CA TYR A 183 6.54 2.46 11.37
C TYR A 183 5.64 2.61 10.17
N ALA A 184 5.76 3.71 9.45
CA ALA A 184 5.02 3.96 8.23
C ALA A 184 5.98 4.24 7.07
N MET A 185 5.78 3.54 5.95
CA MET A 185 6.40 3.92 4.68
C MET A 185 5.43 4.83 3.93
N SER A 186 5.89 6.02 3.59
CA SER A 186 5.16 6.94 2.73
C SER A 186 5.83 7.08 1.36
N MET A 187 5.06 7.50 0.35
CA MET A 187 5.64 7.78 -0.97
C MET A 187 6.45 9.10 -0.94
N PRO A 188 7.67 9.14 -1.48
CA PRO A 188 8.38 8.13 -2.27
C PRO A 188 9.43 7.30 -1.49
N GLY A 189 9.03 6.63 -0.43
CA GLY A 189 9.93 5.76 0.34
C GLY A 189 10.54 6.40 1.56
N SER A 190 9.87 7.39 2.15
CA SER A 190 10.24 7.96 3.45
C SER A 190 9.70 7.06 4.55
N LEU A 191 10.59 6.60 5.45
CA LEU A 191 10.20 5.89 6.66
C LEU A 191 9.86 6.91 7.75
N LEU A 192 8.80 6.65 8.50
CA LEU A 192 8.36 7.45 9.63
C LEU A 192 8.03 6.54 10.79
N ARG A 193 7.97 7.08 12.04
CA ARG A 193 7.68 6.33 13.25
C ARG A 193 6.72 7.08 14.17
N SER A 194 5.82 6.35 14.84
CA SER A 194 4.90 6.85 15.87
C SER A 194 4.86 5.88 17.06
N PRO A 195 4.70 6.35 18.29
CA PRO A 195 4.63 5.48 19.47
C PRO A 195 3.29 4.74 19.60
N ASP A 196 2.23 5.21 18.95
CA ASP A 196 0.87 4.67 19.11
C ASP A 196 0.14 4.40 17.76
N GLY A 197 0.75 4.81 16.64
CA GLY A 197 0.16 4.72 15.32
C GLY A 197 -0.98 5.70 15.04
N LEU A 198 -1.44 6.45 16.03
CA LEU A 198 -2.58 7.37 15.91
C LEU A 198 -2.20 8.84 16.14
N SER A 199 -0.99 9.10 16.62
CA SER A 199 -0.38 10.42 16.69
C SER A 199 0.55 10.65 15.50
N ARG A 200 0.95 11.92 15.30
CA ARG A 200 1.84 12.31 14.20
C ARG A 200 3.12 11.48 14.20
N PHE A 201 3.46 10.94 13.04
CA PHE A 201 4.68 10.20 12.83
C PHE A 201 5.87 11.14 12.66
N GLU A 202 6.99 10.86 13.35
CA GLU A 202 8.26 11.54 13.16
C GLU A 202 8.99 11.02 11.91
N ALA A 203 9.67 11.90 11.19
CA ALA A 203 10.38 11.55 9.97
C ALA A 203 11.70 10.83 10.28
N GLY A 204 11.99 9.80 9.53
CA GLY A 204 13.23 9.02 9.56
C GLY A 204 13.95 8.99 8.21
N PRO A 205 14.64 7.90 7.89
CA PRO A 205 15.44 7.79 6.66
C PRO A 205 14.56 7.74 5.40
N GLN A 206 15.15 8.18 4.30
CA GLN A 206 14.61 8.06 2.95
C GLN A 206 15.25 6.88 2.25
N PHE A 207 14.49 5.83 1.93
CA PHE A 207 15.04 4.61 1.32
C PHE A 207 15.13 4.67 -0.19
N PHE A 208 14.20 5.34 -0.87
CA PHE A 208 14.06 5.27 -2.31
C PHE A 208 14.05 6.65 -2.95
N ASN A 209 14.28 6.68 -4.26
CA ASN A 209 14.23 7.90 -5.06
C ASN A 209 12.78 8.34 -5.36
N ALA A 210 12.64 9.47 -6.06
CA ALA A 210 11.35 10.09 -6.36
C ALA A 210 10.43 9.23 -7.25
N ASP A 211 10.92 8.18 -7.90
CA ASP A 211 10.13 7.33 -8.78
C ASP A 211 9.41 6.19 -8.05
N MET A 212 9.82 5.88 -6.81
CA MET A 212 9.10 4.94 -5.96
C MET A 212 7.65 5.37 -5.77
N ARG A 213 6.74 4.40 -5.84
CA ARG A 213 5.30 4.64 -5.71
C ARG A 213 4.74 3.95 -4.47
N HIS A 214 3.75 3.09 -4.67
CA HIS A 214 3.07 2.39 -3.58
C HIS A 214 3.96 1.26 -3.04
N SER A 215 3.83 1.00 -1.75
CA SER A 215 4.57 -0.07 -1.10
C SER A 215 3.65 -1.00 -0.29
N ALA A 216 4.20 -2.13 0.11
CA ALA A 216 3.69 -2.99 1.16
C ALA A 216 4.85 -3.42 2.05
N LEU A 217 4.60 -3.58 3.33
CA LEU A 217 5.59 -3.87 4.35
C LEU A 217 5.35 -5.24 4.97
N LEU A 218 6.44 -5.95 5.25
CA LEU A 218 6.43 -7.19 5.99
C LEU A 218 7.68 -7.28 6.86
N ILE A 219 7.55 -7.60 8.15
CA ILE A 219 8.68 -7.96 9.00
C ILE A 219 8.75 -9.47 9.15
N ARG A 220 9.93 -10.01 8.91
CA ARG A 220 10.25 -11.41 9.10
C ARG A 220 11.73 -11.56 9.49
N ASP A 221 12.02 -12.40 10.49
CA ASP A 221 13.40 -12.74 10.90
C ASP A 221 14.29 -11.50 11.08
N ASN A 222 13.79 -10.47 11.79
CA ASN A 222 14.46 -9.20 12.07
C ASN A 222 14.83 -8.38 10.81
N ARG A 223 14.04 -8.56 9.74
CA ARG A 223 14.18 -7.88 8.47
C ARG A 223 12.87 -7.26 8.03
N LEU A 224 12.91 -6.01 7.54
CA LEU A 224 11.78 -5.38 6.85
C LEU A 224 11.89 -5.66 5.35
N TYR A 225 10.88 -6.27 4.79
CA TYR A 225 10.68 -6.49 3.36
C TYR A 225 9.77 -5.38 2.84
N VAL A 226 10.23 -4.63 1.85
CA VAL A 226 9.49 -3.55 1.21
C VAL A 226 9.18 -3.95 -0.22
N PHE A 227 7.94 -4.33 -0.48
CA PHE A 227 7.43 -4.55 -1.84
C PHE A 227 6.94 -3.22 -2.40
N PHE A 228 7.29 -2.88 -3.64
CA PHE A 228 6.91 -1.58 -4.21
C PHE A 228 6.94 -1.59 -5.74
N SER A 229 6.41 -0.53 -6.36
CA SER A 229 6.56 -0.27 -7.79
C SER A 229 7.20 1.08 -8.05
N GLN A 230 7.70 1.28 -9.27
CA GLN A 230 8.35 2.53 -9.70
C GLN A 230 7.73 3.09 -10.96
N ALA A 231 7.49 4.39 -10.97
CA ALA A 231 7.11 5.11 -12.18
C ALA A 231 8.30 5.17 -13.16
N GLY A 232 7.99 5.10 -14.45
CA GLY A 232 9.01 5.12 -15.51
C GLY A 232 9.48 3.73 -15.95
N GLU A 233 9.19 2.68 -15.20
CA GLU A 233 9.51 1.31 -15.61
C GLU A 233 8.69 0.84 -16.81
N GLN A 234 9.23 -0.12 -17.53
CA GLN A 234 8.67 -0.69 -18.77
C GLN A 234 8.82 -2.21 -18.81
N PRO A 235 7.81 -3.00 -18.38
CA PRO A 235 6.57 -2.58 -17.71
C PRO A 235 6.80 -2.15 -16.26
N GLU A 236 5.86 -1.39 -15.66
CA GLU A 236 5.80 -1.21 -14.22
C GLU A 236 5.47 -2.55 -13.56
N ARG A 237 6.23 -2.91 -12.52
CA ARG A 237 6.25 -4.24 -11.91
C ARG A 237 6.45 -4.13 -10.41
N ILE A 238 6.27 -5.23 -9.70
CA ILE A 238 6.53 -5.28 -8.26
C ILE A 238 7.98 -5.65 -8.01
N LEU A 239 8.65 -4.81 -7.23
CA LEU A 239 10.02 -4.93 -6.78
C LEU A 239 10.05 -5.24 -5.28
N LEU A 240 11.19 -5.75 -4.79
CA LEU A 240 11.48 -5.99 -3.38
C LEU A 240 12.84 -5.41 -3.01
N SER A 241 12.88 -4.64 -1.94
CA SER A 241 14.10 -4.35 -1.18
C SER A 241 13.95 -4.84 0.26
N THR A 242 15.06 -5.13 0.93
CA THR A 242 15.08 -5.52 2.33
C THR A 242 15.90 -4.53 3.17
N VAL A 243 15.55 -4.44 4.44
CA VAL A 243 16.23 -3.58 5.43
C VAL A 243 16.53 -4.44 6.65
N GLU A 244 17.79 -4.49 7.09
CA GLU A 244 18.15 -5.10 8.37
C GLU A 244 17.69 -4.17 9.51
N LEU A 245 16.90 -4.72 10.44
CA LEU A 245 16.40 -3.95 11.58
C LEU A 245 17.45 -3.96 12.68
N THR A 246 18.10 -2.81 12.89
CA THR A 246 19.09 -2.58 13.94
C THR A 246 18.51 -1.68 15.03
N GLU A 247 19.21 -1.51 16.16
CA GLU A 247 18.72 -0.69 17.29
C GLU A 247 18.46 0.76 16.89
N ASP A 248 19.29 1.35 16.02
CA ASP A 248 19.09 2.71 15.53
C ASP A 248 18.35 2.70 14.19
N TRP A 249 17.05 2.94 14.24
CA TRP A 249 16.19 2.99 13.06
C TRP A 249 16.54 4.13 12.08
N LEU A 250 17.25 5.16 12.55
CA LEU A 250 17.72 6.26 11.69
C LEU A 250 18.88 5.85 10.77
N GLU A 251 19.57 4.77 11.11
CA GLU A 251 20.65 4.19 10.30
C GLU A 251 20.17 3.09 9.34
N TRP A 252 18.87 2.77 9.34
CA TRP A 252 18.33 1.75 8.45
C TRP A 252 18.49 2.14 6.98
N THR A 253 18.91 1.17 6.17
CA THR A 253 19.12 1.35 4.73
C THR A 253 18.55 0.19 3.96
N ALA A 254 17.94 0.49 2.80
CA ALA A 254 17.38 -0.53 1.93
C ALA A 254 18.44 -1.10 0.98
N THR A 255 18.34 -2.39 0.68
CA THR A 255 19.12 -3.04 -0.39
C THR A 255 18.70 -2.53 -1.77
N GLU A 256 19.54 -2.77 -2.79
CA GLU A 256 19.11 -2.61 -4.19
C GLU A 256 17.90 -3.48 -4.48
N PRO A 257 16.91 -2.96 -5.25
CA PRO A 257 15.69 -3.69 -5.51
C PRO A 257 15.91 -4.87 -6.47
N VAL A 258 15.16 -5.96 -6.21
CA VAL A 258 15.04 -7.09 -7.12
C VAL A 258 13.61 -7.23 -7.61
N GLU A 259 13.44 -7.75 -8.82
CA GLU A 259 12.12 -8.01 -9.38
C GLU A 259 11.45 -9.20 -8.69
N VAL A 260 10.18 -9.05 -8.37
CA VAL A 260 9.33 -10.05 -7.71
C VAL A 260 8.23 -10.56 -8.63
N LEU A 261 7.54 -9.63 -9.32
CA LEU A 261 6.40 -9.95 -10.14
C LEU A 261 6.26 -8.92 -11.27
N ARG A 262 6.07 -9.40 -12.50
CA ARG A 262 5.76 -8.58 -13.69
C ARG A 262 4.48 -9.07 -14.36
N PRO A 263 3.84 -8.26 -15.22
CA PRO A 263 2.71 -8.74 -16.00
C PRO A 263 3.11 -9.93 -16.91
N GLU A 264 2.37 -11.04 -16.78
CA GLU A 264 2.57 -12.26 -17.58
C GLU A 264 1.26 -12.79 -18.18
N PHE A 265 0.11 -12.40 -17.61
CA PHE A 265 -1.21 -12.83 -18.06
C PHE A 265 -2.02 -11.69 -18.67
N ASP A 266 -2.99 -12.04 -19.52
CA ASP A 266 -3.85 -11.06 -20.19
C ASP A 266 -4.62 -10.17 -19.19
N TYR A 267 -5.04 -10.72 -18.07
CA TYR A 267 -5.71 -9.93 -17.03
C TYR A 267 -4.77 -8.94 -16.35
N GLU A 268 -3.48 -9.19 -16.35
CA GLU A 268 -2.44 -8.28 -15.83
C GLU A 268 -2.03 -7.21 -16.86
N GLY A 269 -2.50 -7.33 -18.09
CA GLY A 269 -2.18 -6.45 -19.21
C GLY A 269 -0.95 -6.86 -20.02
N ALA A 270 -0.44 -8.09 -19.87
CA ALA A 270 0.77 -8.55 -20.57
C ALA A 270 0.64 -8.53 -22.12
N ASN A 271 -0.59 -8.64 -22.64
CA ASN A 271 -0.91 -8.55 -24.06
C ASN A 271 -1.04 -7.10 -24.59
N LEU A 272 -0.91 -6.10 -23.72
CA LEU A 272 -1.00 -4.68 -24.07
C LEU A 272 0.39 -4.09 -24.39
N PRO A 273 0.46 -2.93 -25.06
CA PRO A 273 1.72 -2.29 -25.38
C PRO A 273 2.63 -2.12 -24.14
N ASN A 274 3.89 -2.50 -24.29
CA ASN A 274 4.89 -2.34 -23.25
C ASN A 274 5.49 -0.92 -23.34
N GLU A 275 4.91 0.02 -22.59
CA GLU A 275 5.28 1.43 -22.57
C GLU A 275 5.76 1.85 -21.18
N PRO A 276 6.64 2.86 -21.08
CA PRO A 276 7.05 3.40 -19.79
C PRO A 276 5.85 3.91 -18.98
N SER A 277 5.75 3.50 -17.74
CA SER A 277 4.68 3.95 -16.85
C SER A 277 4.82 5.43 -16.49
N ARG A 278 3.70 6.04 -16.12
CA ARG A 278 3.65 7.45 -15.72
C ARG A 278 3.09 7.57 -14.30
N ARG A 279 3.58 8.57 -13.58
CA ARG A 279 3.06 8.89 -12.26
C ARG A 279 1.63 9.40 -12.35
N GLY A 280 0.81 9.05 -11.33
CA GLY A 280 -0.61 9.43 -11.25
C GLY A 280 -1.53 8.29 -11.66
N TYR A 281 -2.84 8.58 -11.67
CA TYR A 281 -3.87 7.60 -12.01
C TYR A 281 -3.84 7.18 -13.49
N ILE A 282 -4.43 6.04 -13.76
CA ILE A 282 -4.67 5.57 -15.11
C ILE A 282 -6.08 4.95 -15.23
N ASP A 283 -6.86 5.41 -16.22
CA ASP A 283 -8.24 4.98 -16.43
C ASP A 283 -8.40 3.95 -17.56
N VAL A 284 -7.29 3.54 -18.16
CA VAL A 284 -7.24 2.56 -19.24
C VAL A 284 -6.39 1.38 -18.83
N ARG A 285 -6.68 0.22 -19.38
CA ARG A 285 -5.85 -0.97 -19.15
C ARG A 285 -4.49 -0.80 -19.83
N VAL A 286 -3.42 -1.10 -19.09
CA VAL A 286 -2.02 -1.00 -19.51
C VAL A 286 -1.22 -2.21 -19.02
N ASN A 287 -0.06 -2.43 -19.61
CA ASN A 287 0.87 -3.49 -19.20
C ASN A 287 1.64 -3.07 -17.95
N GLN A 288 0.98 -3.11 -16.77
CA GLN A 288 1.56 -2.64 -15.51
C GLN A 288 0.93 -3.35 -14.29
N LEU A 289 1.75 -3.68 -13.28
CA LEU A 289 1.33 -4.07 -11.93
C LEU A 289 1.66 -2.94 -10.96
N ARG A 290 0.72 -2.64 -10.04
CA ARG A 290 0.83 -1.53 -9.09
C ARG A 290 0.30 -1.91 -7.71
N ASP A 291 0.45 -1.03 -6.74
CA ASP A 291 -0.20 -1.02 -5.43
C ASP A 291 -0.13 -2.38 -4.70
N PRO A 292 1.08 -2.89 -4.40
CA PRO A 292 1.19 -4.10 -3.62
C PRO A 292 0.60 -3.93 -2.22
N ALA A 293 0.03 -5.00 -1.68
CA ALA A 293 -0.33 -5.14 -0.28
C ALA A 293 0.03 -6.55 0.20
N ILE A 294 0.48 -6.67 1.44
CA ILE A 294 0.82 -7.96 2.05
C ILE A 294 -0.21 -8.31 3.11
N TYR A 295 -0.61 -9.57 3.13
CA TYR A 295 -1.43 -10.16 4.18
C TYR A 295 -0.84 -11.49 4.63
N GLN A 296 -0.83 -11.77 5.93
CA GLN A 296 -0.32 -13.01 6.50
C GLN A 296 -1.38 -13.72 7.33
N GLU A 297 -1.48 -15.03 7.14
CA GLU A 297 -2.34 -15.90 7.93
C GLU A 297 -1.83 -17.34 7.88
N ASP A 298 -1.88 -18.04 9.01
CA ASP A 298 -1.54 -19.48 9.14
C ASP A 298 -0.18 -19.85 8.52
N GLY A 299 0.81 -18.97 8.69
CA GLY A 299 2.16 -19.15 8.16
C GLY A 299 2.30 -18.93 6.66
N ARG A 300 1.23 -18.54 5.97
CA ARG A 300 1.23 -18.15 4.56
C ARG A 300 1.33 -16.64 4.41
N THR A 301 1.96 -16.20 3.35
CA THR A 301 2.07 -14.79 2.99
C THR A 301 1.41 -14.56 1.63
N TYR A 302 0.49 -13.64 1.57
CA TYR A 302 -0.25 -13.27 0.36
C TYR A 302 0.16 -11.88 -0.10
N LEU A 303 0.37 -11.74 -1.41
CA LEU A 303 0.59 -10.48 -2.10
C LEU A 303 -0.66 -10.16 -2.92
N LEU A 304 -1.35 -9.08 -2.55
CA LEU A 304 -2.40 -8.49 -3.37
C LEU A 304 -1.77 -7.37 -4.21
N TYR A 305 -2.26 -7.17 -5.42
CA TYR A 305 -1.72 -6.14 -6.31
C TYR A 305 -2.75 -5.69 -7.35
N SER A 306 -2.64 -4.43 -7.78
CA SER A 306 -3.46 -3.89 -8.86
C SER A 306 -2.95 -4.39 -10.21
N VAL A 307 -3.87 -4.80 -11.09
CA VAL A 307 -3.57 -5.39 -12.40
C VAL A 307 -3.97 -4.47 -13.55
N ALA A 308 -3.29 -4.65 -14.68
CA ALA A 308 -3.49 -3.88 -15.91
C ALA A 308 -3.56 -2.36 -15.64
N GLY A 309 -2.64 -1.88 -14.81
CA GLY A 309 -2.63 -0.55 -14.22
C GLY A 309 -3.48 -0.50 -12.95
N GLU A 310 -4.67 0.07 -13.02
CA GLU A 310 -5.61 0.22 -11.90
C GLU A 310 -7.00 -0.34 -12.28
N SER A 311 -7.02 -1.54 -12.91
CA SER A 311 -8.23 -2.12 -13.51
C SER A 311 -8.77 -3.36 -12.78
N GLY A 312 -8.28 -3.65 -11.59
CA GLY A 312 -8.70 -4.77 -10.76
C GLY A 312 -7.63 -5.14 -9.74
N ILE A 313 -7.94 -6.08 -8.86
CA ILE A 313 -7.03 -6.61 -7.84
C ILE A 313 -6.86 -8.11 -8.04
N ALA A 314 -5.63 -8.59 -8.08
CA ALA A 314 -5.28 -10.01 -8.06
C ALA A 314 -4.55 -10.38 -6.77
N ILE A 315 -4.39 -11.69 -6.54
CA ILE A 315 -3.75 -12.26 -5.36
C ILE A 315 -2.74 -13.33 -5.77
N ALA A 316 -1.62 -13.36 -5.06
CA ALA A 316 -0.57 -14.39 -5.19
C ALA A 316 -0.07 -14.81 -3.81
N GLU A 317 0.59 -15.96 -3.72
CA GLU A 317 1.29 -16.42 -2.53
C GLU A 317 2.78 -16.16 -2.66
N VAL A 318 3.40 -15.66 -1.59
CA VAL A 318 4.84 -15.42 -1.49
C VAL A 318 5.48 -16.50 -0.63
N SER A 319 6.42 -17.24 -1.19
CA SER A 319 7.24 -18.20 -0.49
C SER A 319 8.66 -17.66 -0.31
N PHE A 320 9.20 -17.77 0.90
CA PHE A 320 10.57 -17.37 1.25
C PHE A 320 11.45 -18.62 1.22
N ASN A 321 12.54 -18.61 0.41
CA ASN A 321 13.44 -19.75 0.17
C ASN A 321 14.72 -19.65 1.00
#